data_3a5e490292163499984fa16ae4b2e891
#
_entry.id   3a5e490292163499984fa16ae4b2e891
#
_cell.length_a   1.000
_cell.length_b   1.000
_cell.length_c   1.000
_cell.angle_alpha   90.00
_cell.angle_beta   90.00
_cell.angle_gamma   90.00
#
_symmetry.space_group_name_H-M   'P 1'
#
loop_
_entity.id
_entity.type
_entity.pdbx_description
1 polymer ?
#
loop_
_entity_poly.entity_id
_entity_poly.type
_entity_poly.pdbx_seq_one_letter_code
_entity_poly.pdbx_strand_id
1 'polypeptide(L)'
;MKNVRVRFAPSPTGPLHIGGLRTALFNYLFARKHNGSFILRIEDTDQLRYVEGAEAYIMESLAWCGLNLNEGIQQGGPFAPYRQSDRNAIYSIYAMQLIESGHAYYAFDKPEDLDAYRSDCEKQGKTFVYNQFTRMQFCNSLTLSPGELNERLSAGSAFVIRFKTPENKSVHVSDIIRGEVVFRTSDLDDKVLFKSDGTPTYHLANIVDDHLMEISHVIRGEEWLPSLPLHIMLYAAFGWDAPQFAHLPLILKPSGKGKLSKRDGDQLGFPVFPLKWTSPEGEISSGYREAGYFPEALLNILVLLGWNPGDDQELLSLDEMIARFDLEKVGKSGSRFDPEKARWFNHQYLIKKSDYELADLFMPELHLKGLNPDRNFVARICGMVKERVSFVHD
;
A
#
# COMPACT_ATOMS: atom_id res chain seq x y z
N MET A 1 -13.18 -20.90 -12.28
CA MET A 1 -12.71 -19.54 -11.92
C MET A 1 -11.33 -19.71 -11.29
N LYS A 2 -10.36 -18.87 -11.65
CA LYS A 2 -9.06 -18.86 -10.94
C LYS A 2 -9.32 -18.53 -9.46
N ASN A 3 -8.60 -19.16 -8.53
CA ASN A 3 -8.70 -18.84 -7.11
C ASN A 3 -8.40 -17.36 -6.90
N VAL A 4 -9.16 -16.69 -6.03
CA VAL A 4 -8.87 -15.30 -5.66
C VAL A 4 -7.58 -15.25 -4.87
N ARG A 5 -6.62 -14.45 -5.35
CA ARG A 5 -5.35 -14.18 -4.70
C ARG A 5 -5.11 -12.68 -4.71
N VAL A 6 -4.98 -12.09 -3.55
CA VAL A 6 -4.74 -10.66 -3.36
C VAL A 6 -3.55 -10.45 -2.45
N ARG A 7 -2.96 -9.28 -2.52
CA ARG A 7 -1.80 -8.94 -1.71
C ARG A 7 -1.91 -7.54 -1.09
N PHE A 8 -1.50 -7.44 0.16
CA PHE A 8 -1.05 -6.19 0.73
C PHE A 8 0.46 -6.11 0.53
N ALA A 9 0.93 -5.04 -0.10
CA ALA A 9 2.31 -4.92 -0.57
C ALA A 9 2.92 -3.58 -0.13
N PRO A 10 3.15 -3.39 1.18
CA PRO A 10 3.70 -2.16 1.72
C PRO A 10 5.21 -2.09 1.54
N SER A 11 5.73 -0.85 1.34
CA SER A 11 7.15 -0.57 1.50
C SER A 11 7.46 -0.25 2.96
N PRO A 12 8.52 -0.84 3.56
CA PRO A 12 8.86 -0.64 4.97
C PRO A 12 9.64 0.68 5.19
N THR A 13 9.00 1.79 4.86
CA THR A 13 9.58 3.15 4.93
C THR A 13 9.13 3.94 6.16
N GLY A 14 8.59 3.25 7.17
CA GLY A 14 8.06 3.80 8.41
C GLY A 14 6.82 3.07 8.88
N PRO A 15 6.11 3.61 9.89
CA PRO A 15 4.94 2.97 10.46
C PRO A 15 3.76 2.89 9.47
N LEU A 16 3.00 1.82 9.56
CA LEU A 16 1.79 1.63 8.75
C LEU A 16 0.74 2.70 9.10
N HIS A 17 0.40 3.55 8.15
CA HIS A 17 -0.69 4.52 8.30
C HIS A 17 -2.06 3.82 8.18
N ILE A 18 -3.12 4.35 8.83
CA ILE A 18 -4.48 3.78 8.73
C ILE A 18 -5.00 3.68 7.29
N GLY A 19 -4.52 4.50 6.36
CA GLY A 19 -4.79 4.37 4.93
C GLY A 19 -4.25 3.05 4.34
N GLY A 20 -3.03 2.66 4.74
CA GLY A 20 -2.45 1.37 4.40
C GLY A 20 -3.20 0.22 5.08
N LEU A 21 -3.55 0.36 6.37
CA LEU A 21 -4.35 -0.62 7.10
C LEU A 21 -5.72 -0.85 6.44
N ARG A 22 -6.40 0.23 5.97
CA ARG A 22 -7.64 0.10 5.21
C ARG A 22 -7.44 -0.68 3.91
N THR A 23 -6.34 -0.44 3.21
CA THR A 23 -6.01 -1.21 2.00
C THR A 23 -5.80 -2.68 2.33
N ALA A 24 -5.10 -3.00 3.42
CA ALA A 24 -4.95 -4.37 3.91
C ALA A 24 -6.31 -5.00 4.27
N LEU A 25 -7.17 -4.27 4.99
CA LEU A 25 -8.51 -4.72 5.36
C LEU A 25 -9.35 -5.06 4.11
N PHE A 26 -9.38 -4.20 3.08
CA PHE A 26 -10.17 -4.46 1.88
C PHE A 26 -9.66 -5.68 1.10
N ASN A 27 -8.35 -5.87 1.01
CA ASN A 27 -7.76 -7.09 0.46
C ASN A 27 -8.17 -8.32 1.28
N TYR A 28 -8.09 -8.23 2.61
CA TYR A 28 -8.47 -9.32 3.52
C TYR A 28 -9.95 -9.70 3.36
N LEU A 29 -10.86 -8.72 3.41
CA LEU A 29 -12.30 -8.97 3.27
C LEU A 29 -12.64 -9.62 1.94
N PHE A 30 -12.04 -9.12 0.85
CA PHE A 30 -12.24 -9.67 -0.48
C PHE A 30 -11.71 -11.11 -0.59
N ALA A 31 -10.52 -11.39 -0.07
CA ALA A 31 -9.98 -12.73 -0.05
C ALA A 31 -10.87 -13.69 0.74
N ARG A 32 -11.25 -13.32 1.96
CA ARG A 32 -12.07 -14.19 2.85
C ARG A 32 -13.44 -14.47 2.26
N LYS A 33 -14.12 -13.46 1.70
CA LYS A 33 -15.43 -13.64 1.04
C LYS A 33 -15.38 -14.66 -0.09
N HIS A 34 -14.28 -14.71 -0.82
CA HIS A 34 -14.11 -15.60 -1.98
C HIS A 34 -13.32 -16.87 -1.66
N ASN A 35 -13.09 -17.21 -0.39
CA ASN A 35 -12.24 -18.32 0.04
C ASN A 35 -10.85 -18.32 -0.63
N GLY A 36 -10.32 -17.13 -0.86
CA GLY A 36 -9.04 -16.87 -1.52
C GLY A 36 -7.89 -16.68 -0.56
N SER A 37 -6.71 -16.34 -1.10
CA SER A 37 -5.49 -16.10 -0.34
C SER A 37 -5.22 -14.61 -0.15
N PHE A 38 -4.93 -14.22 1.09
CA PHE A 38 -4.44 -12.90 1.46
C PHE A 38 -2.94 -12.99 1.76
N ILE A 39 -2.13 -12.26 0.99
CA ILE A 39 -0.67 -12.35 0.95
C ILE A 39 -0.07 -11.04 1.47
N LEU A 40 0.97 -11.12 2.28
CA LEU A 40 1.84 -9.99 2.61
C LEU A 40 3.14 -10.09 1.82
N ARG A 41 3.40 -9.11 0.95
CA ARG A 41 4.66 -8.94 0.24
C ARG A 41 5.32 -7.64 0.67
N ILE A 42 6.57 -7.69 1.12
CA ILE A 42 7.34 -6.49 1.48
C ILE A 42 8.06 -5.95 0.24
N GLU A 43 7.75 -4.70 -0.12
CA GLU A 43 8.32 -4.02 -1.27
C GLU A 43 9.44 -3.07 -0.81
N ASP A 44 10.62 -3.63 -0.60
CA ASP A 44 11.83 -2.99 -0.08
C ASP A 44 12.90 -2.76 -1.14
N THR A 45 12.54 -2.63 -2.41
CA THR A 45 13.47 -2.34 -3.51
C THR A 45 14.19 -1.00 -3.39
N ASP A 46 13.68 -0.08 -2.57
CA ASP A 46 14.30 1.19 -2.24
C ASP A 46 14.94 1.12 -0.85
N GLN A 47 16.16 0.60 -0.80
CA GLN A 47 16.91 0.41 0.45
C GLN A 47 17.31 1.74 1.12
N LEU A 48 17.35 2.85 0.38
CA LEU A 48 17.66 4.17 0.96
C LEU A 48 16.52 4.68 1.86
N ARG A 49 15.30 4.23 1.62
CA ARG A 49 14.13 4.59 2.43
C ARG A 49 13.70 3.50 3.41
N TYR A 50 14.46 2.42 3.50
CA TYR A 50 14.18 1.38 4.48
C TYR A 50 14.32 1.93 5.91
N VAL A 51 13.35 1.62 6.77
CA VAL A 51 13.34 2.00 8.18
C VAL A 51 13.31 0.74 9.03
N GLU A 52 14.32 0.58 9.88
CA GLU A 52 14.42 -0.55 10.80
C GLU A 52 13.17 -0.64 11.70
N GLY A 53 12.66 -1.85 11.89
CA GLY A 53 11.45 -2.10 12.68
C GLY A 53 10.13 -1.89 11.94
N ALA A 54 10.11 -1.21 10.78
CA ALA A 54 8.87 -0.95 10.03
C ALA A 54 8.18 -2.24 9.55
N GLU A 55 8.95 -3.25 9.14
CA GLU A 55 8.41 -4.55 8.73
C GLU A 55 7.73 -5.28 9.91
N ALA A 56 8.39 -5.34 11.06
CA ALA A 56 7.82 -5.93 12.28
C ALA A 56 6.55 -5.19 12.71
N TYR A 57 6.58 -3.87 12.64
CA TYR A 57 5.43 -3.01 12.93
C TYR A 57 4.22 -3.30 12.03
N ILE A 58 4.45 -3.49 10.71
CA ILE A 58 3.39 -3.85 9.76
C ILE A 58 2.76 -5.19 10.17
N MET A 59 3.57 -6.20 10.44
CA MET A 59 3.09 -7.52 10.85
C MET A 59 2.31 -7.48 12.18
N GLU A 60 2.83 -6.76 13.19
CA GLU A 60 2.16 -6.58 14.48
C GLU A 60 0.83 -5.83 14.32
N SER A 61 0.78 -4.81 13.46
CA SER A 61 -0.45 -4.05 13.17
C SER A 61 -1.54 -4.94 12.56
N LEU A 62 -1.18 -5.79 11.60
CA LEU A 62 -2.12 -6.74 10.99
C LEU A 62 -2.58 -7.79 12.00
N ALA A 63 -1.67 -8.32 12.83
CA ALA A 63 -1.97 -9.30 13.87
C ALA A 63 -2.90 -8.71 14.94
N TRP A 64 -2.65 -7.49 15.41
CA TRP A 64 -3.51 -6.79 16.37
C TRP A 64 -4.94 -6.61 15.83
N CYS A 65 -5.07 -6.34 14.53
CA CYS A 65 -6.36 -6.22 13.86
C CYS A 65 -7.01 -7.57 13.49
N GLY A 66 -6.39 -8.72 13.78
CA GLY A 66 -6.91 -10.03 13.41
C GLY A 66 -6.91 -10.31 11.89
N LEU A 67 -6.14 -9.55 11.10
CA LEU A 67 -6.03 -9.73 9.66
C LEU A 67 -5.00 -10.83 9.33
N ASN A 68 -5.39 -12.08 9.54
CA ASN A 68 -4.52 -13.24 9.41
C ASN A 68 -4.10 -13.49 7.94
N LEU A 69 -2.80 -13.61 7.73
CA LEU A 69 -2.19 -13.87 6.43
C LEU A 69 -2.26 -15.37 6.06
N ASN A 70 -2.45 -15.65 4.77
CA ASN A 70 -2.26 -17.01 4.22
C ASN A 70 -0.81 -17.25 3.84
N GLU A 71 -0.13 -16.23 3.29
CA GLU A 71 1.24 -16.29 2.81
C GLU A 71 1.97 -14.99 3.17
N GLY A 72 3.27 -15.08 3.38
CA GLY A 72 4.10 -13.93 3.74
C GLY A 72 5.45 -14.37 4.29
N ILE A 73 6.23 -13.40 4.80
CA ILE A 73 7.60 -13.67 5.27
C ILE A 73 7.63 -14.70 6.40
N GLN A 74 6.72 -14.61 7.36
CA GLN A 74 6.66 -15.52 8.52
C GLN A 74 5.86 -16.79 8.21
N GLN A 75 4.79 -16.68 7.42
CA GLN A 75 3.91 -17.79 7.06
C GLN A 75 4.54 -18.72 6.03
N GLY A 76 5.51 -18.21 5.26
CA GLY A 76 5.99 -18.89 4.07
C GLY A 76 4.92 -18.96 2.99
N GLY A 77 5.04 -19.95 2.09
CA GLY A 77 4.10 -20.21 1.01
C GLY A 77 4.79 -20.66 -0.27
N PRO A 78 4.01 -21.04 -1.30
CA PRO A 78 4.56 -21.67 -2.51
C PRO A 78 5.36 -20.72 -3.39
N PHE A 79 5.25 -19.40 -3.20
CA PHE A 79 5.89 -18.38 -4.02
C PHE A 79 7.00 -17.61 -3.27
N ALA A 80 7.48 -18.14 -2.15
CA ALA A 80 8.57 -17.53 -1.38
C ALA A 80 9.84 -17.31 -2.26
N PRO A 81 10.65 -16.30 -1.90
CA PRO A 81 10.52 -15.37 -0.79
C PRO A 81 9.49 -14.25 -1.04
N TYR A 82 8.94 -13.67 0.05
CA TYR A 82 7.93 -12.61 0.00
C TYR A 82 8.50 -11.22 0.31
N ARG A 83 9.83 -11.08 0.33
CA ARG A 83 10.55 -9.80 0.39
C ARG A 83 11.22 -9.56 -0.96
N GLN A 84 11.02 -8.38 -1.56
CA GLN A 84 11.50 -8.10 -2.92
C GLN A 84 13.02 -8.07 -3.03
N SER A 85 13.73 -7.57 -2.01
CA SER A 85 15.19 -7.59 -2.00
C SER A 85 15.79 -9.00 -2.10
N ASP A 86 15.07 -10.02 -1.60
CA ASP A 86 15.49 -11.43 -1.70
C ASP A 86 15.25 -12.04 -3.10
N ARG A 87 14.65 -11.28 -4.03
CA ARG A 87 14.22 -11.72 -5.37
C ARG A 87 14.97 -11.04 -6.52
N ASN A 88 16.02 -10.27 -6.25
CA ASN A 88 16.71 -9.44 -7.25
C ASN A 88 17.15 -10.22 -8.50
N ALA A 89 17.63 -11.47 -8.34
CA ALA A 89 18.03 -12.32 -9.45
C ALA A 89 16.89 -12.63 -10.44
N ILE A 90 15.65 -12.70 -9.94
CA ILE A 90 14.47 -12.93 -10.77
C ILE A 90 14.21 -11.70 -11.66
N TYR A 91 14.25 -10.50 -11.09
CA TYR A 91 13.91 -9.28 -11.83
C TYR A 91 14.89 -8.96 -12.97
N SER A 92 16.18 -9.31 -12.81
CA SER A 92 17.16 -9.10 -13.87
C SER A 92 16.85 -9.93 -15.11
N ILE A 93 16.37 -11.17 -14.95
CA ILE A 93 15.96 -12.04 -16.06
C ILE A 93 14.83 -11.38 -16.87
N TYR A 94 13.80 -10.86 -16.18
CA TYR A 94 12.66 -10.22 -16.85
C TYR A 94 13.03 -8.86 -17.46
N ALA A 95 13.96 -8.11 -16.86
CA ALA A 95 14.48 -6.89 -17.46
C ALA A 95 15.19 -7.19 -18.80
N MET A 96 15.99 -8.25 -18.85
CA MET A 96 16.65 -8.68 -20.09
C MET A 96 15.66 -9.18 -21.14
N GLN A 97 14.63 -9.93 -20.75
CA GLN A 97 13.58 -10.37 -21.65
C GLN A 97 12.86 -9.19 -22.35
N LEU A 98 12.63 -8.08 -21.63
CA LEU A 98 12.05 -6.87 -22.24
C LEU A 98 13.00 -6.20 -23.24
N ILE A 99 14.32 -6.26 -23.02
CA ILE A 99 15.31 -5.76 -24.00
C ILE A 99 15.31 -6.65 -25.23
N GLU A 100 15.40 -7.96 -25.08
CA GLU A 100 15.42 -8.93 -26.18
C GLU A 100 14.16 -8.84 -27.05
N SER A 101 13.01 -8.60 -26.43
CA SER A 101 11.72 -8.42 -27.12
C SER A 101 11.53 -7.00 -27.70
N GLY A 102 12.48 -6.07 -27.48
CA GLY A 102 12.42 -4.69 -27.98
C GLY A 102 11.46 -3.78 -27.23
N HIS A 103 10.95 -4.20 -26.07
CA HIS A 103 10.05 -3.40 -25.22
C HIS A 103 10.79 -2.54 -24.18
N ALA A 104 12.10 -2.75 -24.02
CA ALA A 104 12.95 -1.93 -23.19
C ALA A 104 14.29 -1.66 -23.88
N TYR A 105 15.08 -0.77 -23.34
CA TYR A 105 16.39 -0.40 -23.88
C TYR A 105 17.35 0.05 -22.78
N TYR A 106 18.66 -0.07 -23.04
CA TYR A 106 19.70 0.48 -22.18
C TYR A 106 19.82 1.99 -22.36
N ALA A 107 19.90 2.73 -21.26
CA ALA A 107 20.17 4.17 -21.25
C ALA A 107 21.41 4.45 -20.38
N PHE A 108 22.37 5.19 -20.95
CA PHE A 108 23.69 5.47 -20.38
C PHE A 108 23.85 6.92 -19.95
N ASP A 109 22.75 7.69 -19.97
CA ASP A 109 22.77 9.10 -19.56
C ASP A 109 23.14 9.22 -18.09
N LYS A 110 24.04 10.15 -17.79
CA LYS A 110 24.39 10.43 -16.38
C LYS A 110 23.29 11.29 -15.75
N PRO A 111 23.03 11.12 -14.44
CA PRO A 111 22.08 11.94 -13.71
C PRO A 111 22.30 13.44 -13.88
N GLU A 112 23.58 13.87 -13.86
CA GLU A 112 23.96 15.28 -13.99
C GLU A 112 23.57 15.86 -15.37
N ASP A 113 23.71 15.07 -16.45
CA ASP A 113 23.34 15.50 -17.81
C ASP A 113 21.82 15.64 -17.94
N LEU A 114 21.06 14.71 -17.34
CA LEU A 114 19.60 14.78 -17.32
C LEU A 114 19.10 15.94 -16.48
N ASP A 115 19.76 16.26 -15.36
CA ASP A 115 19.40 17.38 -14.50
C ASP A 115 19.72 18.73 -15.17
N ALA A 116 20.84 18.83 -15.89
CA ALA A 116 21.16 19.98 -16.70
C ALA A 116 20.09 20.21 -17.79
N TYR A 117 19.70 19.15 -18.51
CA TYR A 117 18.66 19.21 -19.54
C TYR A 117 17.31 19.61 -18.96
N ARG A 118 16.94 19.07 -17.79
CA ARG A 118 15.72 19.44 -17.05
C ARG A 118 15.71 20.93 -16.70
N SER A 119 16.81 21.43 -16.15
CA SER A 119 16.95 22.86 -15.81
C SER A 119 16.79 23.77 -17.02
N ASP A 120 17.33 23.37 -18.16
CA ASP A 120 17.21 24.17 -19.39
C ASP A 120 15.79 24.15 -19.97
N CYS A 121 15.07 23.02 -19.87
CA CYS A 121 13.66 22.95 -20.19
C CYS A 121 12.83 23.88 -19.29
N GLU A 122 13.08 23.87 -17.97
CA GLU A 122 12.40 24.73 -17.00
C GLU A 122 12.61 26.24 -17.30
N LYS A 123 13.83 26.64 -17.64
CA LYS A 123 14.13 28.03 -18.08
C LYS A 123 13.31 28.45 -19.31
N GLN A 124 12.94 27.50 -20.17
CA GLN A 124 12.11 27.69 -21.33
C GLN A 124 10.61 27.56 -21.05
N GLY A 125 10.20 27.37 -19.76
CA GLY A 125 8.80 27.15 -19.39
C GLY A 125 8.24 25.78 -19.82
N LYS A 126 9.11 24.80 -20.09
CA LYS A 126 8.73 23.44 -20.51
C LYS A 126 9.03 22.45 -19.41
N THR A 127 8.20 21.40 -19.29
CA THR A 127 8.49 20.27 -18.41
C THR A 127 9.28 19.21 -19.18
N PHE A 128 10.42 18.80 -18.64
CA PHE A 128 11.19 17.69 -19.20
C PHE A 128 10.52 16.35 -18.93
N VAL A 129 10.36 15.54 -19.97
CA VAL A 129 9.90 14.15 -19.89
C VAL A 129 10.79 13.29 -20.79
N TYR A 130 11.40 12.25 -20.24
CA TYR A 130 12.14 11.27 -21.03
C TYR A 130 11.14 10.30 -21.68
N ASN A 131 10.78 10.51 -22.94
CA ASN A 131 9.69 9.78 -23.60
C ASN A 131 9.94 9.56 -25.11
N GLN A 132 8.91 9.11 -25.83
CA GLN A 132 8.95 8.87 -27.27
C GLN A 132 9.45 10.08 -28.12
N PHE A 133 9.31 11.31 -27.64
CA PHE A 133 9.70 12.53 -28.38
C PHE A 133 11.15 12.97 -28.08
N THR A 134 11.67 12.57 -26.91
CA THR A 134 12.98 13.03 -26.42
C THR A 134 14.02 11.93 -26.38
N ARG A 135 13.62 10.64 -26.29
CA ARG A 135 14.55 9.50 -26.15
C ARG A 135 15.68 9.47 -27.18
N MET A 136 15.42 9.94 -28.42
CA MET A 136 16.42 9.95 -29.49
C MET A 136 17.45 11.08 -29.34
N GLN A 137 17.32 11.95 -28.34
CA GLN A 137 18.28 13.05 -28.04
C GLN A 137 19.31 12.61 -26.97
N PHE A 138 19.20 11.41 -26.44
CA PHE A 138 19.96 10.91 -25.30
C PHE A 138 20.82 9.71 -25.65
N CYS A 139 21.81 9.39 -24.78
CA CYS A 139 22.73 8.29 -24.97
C CYS A 139 22.10 6.96 -24.53
N ASN A 140 21.56 6.21 -25.48
CA ASN A 140 20.90 4.94 -25.20
C ASN A 140 21.07 3.96 -26.37
N SER A 141 20.67 2.70 -26.17
CA SER A 141 20.84 1.65 -27.18
C SER A 141 20.01 1.82 -28.45
N LEU A 142 19.09 2.81 -28.50
CA LEU A 142 18.36 3.16 -29.71
C LEU A 142 19.10 4.18 -30.58
N THR A 143 20.09 4.92 -30.01
CA THR A 143 20.87 5.96 -30.66
C THR A 143 22.31 5.54 -30.93
N LEU A 144 22.83 4.56 -30.19
CA LEU A 144 24.16 4.00 -30.36
C LEU A 144 24.18 2.97 -31.48
N SER A 145 25.33 2.89 -32.19
CA SER A 145 25.60 1.76 -33.08
C SER A 145 25.79 0.44 -32.29
N PRO A 146 25.56 -0.73 -32.90
CA PRO A 146 25.80 -2.02 -32.22
C PRO A 146 27.23 -2.16 -31.68
N GLY A 147 28.22 -1.59 -32.35
CA GLY A 147 29.64 -1.61 -31.90
C GLY A 147 29.83 -0.79 -30.63
N GLU A 148 29.34 0.43 -30.59
CA GLU A 148 29.43 1.32 -29.43
C GLU A 148 28.64 0.77 -28.23
N LEU A 149 27.47 0.18 -28.48
CA LEU A 149 26.70 -0.49 -27.42
C LEU A 149 27.50 -1.65 -26.81
N ASN A 150 28.06 -2.54 -27.63
CA ASN A 150 28.85 -3.67 -27.16
C ASN A 150 30.13 -3.22 -26.41
N GLU A 151 30.80 -2.18 -26.86
CA GLU A 151 31.94 -1.58 -26.18
C GLU A 151 31.57 -1.10 -24.79
N ARG A 152 30.45 -0.33 -24.63
CA ARG A 152 29.99 0.17 -23.35
C ARG A 152 29.60 -0.96 -22.38
N LEU A 153 28.86 -1.94 -22.88
CA LEU A 153 28.46 -3.10 -22.05
C LEU A 153 29.65 -3.91 -21.60
N SER A 154 30.63 -4.16 -22.52
CA SER A 154 31.87 -4.91 -22.21
C SER A 154 32.78 -4.14 -21.27
N ALA A 155 32.80 -2.81 -21.34
CA ALA A 155 33.55 -1.94 -20.44
C ALA A 155 32.88 -1.79 -19.06
N GLY A 156 31.69 -2.39 -18.83
CA GLY A 156 30.96 -2.26 -17.57
C GLY A 156 30.42 -0.86 -17.30
N SER A 157 30.14 -0.08 -18.35
CA SER A 157 29.57 1.26 -18.21
C SER A 157 28.24 1.20 -17.47
N ALA A 158 28.03 2.10 -16.50
CA ALA A 158 26.79 2.18 -15.76
C ALA A 158 25.61 2.50 -16.70
N PHE A 159 24.51 1.81 -16.55
CA PHE A 159 23.30 2.01 -17.33
C PHE A 159 22.05 1.81 -16.47
N VAL A 160 20.93 2.31 -16.95
CA VAL A 160 19.59 1.93 -16.49
C VAL A 160 18.83 1.26 -17.63
N ILE A 161 17.84 0.42 -17.31
CA ILE A 161 16.93 -0.12 -18.32
C ILE A 161 15.63 0.67 -18.25
N ARG A 162 15.22 1.24 -19.40
CA ARG A 162 13.98 1.98 -19.53
C ARG A 162 12.95 1.22 -20.36
N PHE A 163 11.69 1.31 -19.95
CA PHE A 163 10.59 0.83 -20.77
C PHE A 163 10.48 1.69 -22.03
N LYS A 164 10.32 1.06 -23.18
CA LYS A 164 10.11 1.74 -24.45
C LYS A 164 8.61 1.96 -24.65
N THR A 165 8.10 3.10 -24.19
CA THR A 165 6.69 3.45 -24.35
C THR A 165 6.31 3.48 -25.84
N PRO A 166 5.27 2.74 -26.27
CA PRO A 166 4.79 2.72 -27.64
C PRO A 166 4.35 4.11 -28.11
N GLU A 167 4.61 4.42 -29.38
CA GLU A 167 4.28 5.73 -29.95
C GLU A 167 2.79 5.83 -30.33
N ASN A 168 2.18 6.97 -30.02
CA ASN A 168 0.84 7.37 -30.46
C ASN A 168 -0.25 6.29 -30.24
N LYS A 169 -0.22 5.62 -29.10
CA LYS A 169 -1.21 4.61 -28.68
C LYS A 169 -2.09 5.16 -27.56
N SER A 170 -3.24 4.49 -27.37
CA SER A 170 -4.08 4.63 -26.18
C SER A 170 -4.04 3.33 -25.39
N VAL A 171 -3.92 3.45 -24.07
CA VAL A 171 -4.00 2.33 -23.11
C VAL A 171 -5.36 2.41 -22.45
N HIS A 172 -6.18 1.40 -22.69
CA HIS A 172 -7.52 1.27 -22.11
C HIS A 172 -7.45 0.30 -20.93
N VAL A 173 -7.99 0.73 -19.80
CA VAL A 173 -7.98 -0.09 -18.57
C VAL A 173 -9.37 -0.05 -17.95
N SER A 174 -9.89 -1.23 -17.63
CA SER A 174 -11.09 -1.38 -16.82
C SER A 174 -10.70 -1.55 -15.36
N ASP A 175 -11.11 -0.62 -14.51
CA ASP A 175 -10.91 -0.66 -13.07
C ASP A 175 -12.25 -0.90 -12.39
N ILE A 176 -12.32 -1.85 -11.46
CA ILE A 176 -13.57 -2.25 -10.79
C ILE A 176 -14.28 -1.06 -10.13
N ILE A 177 -13.51 -0.14 -9.54
CA ILE A 177 -14.04 1.01 -8.80
C ILE A 177 -14.17 2.24 -9.72
N ARG A 178 -13.13 2.53 -10.52
CA ARG A 178 -13.06 3.75 -11.34
C ARG A 178 -13.83 3.62 -12.66
N GLY A 179 -14.07 2.40 -13.12
CA GLY A 179 -14.62 2.10 -14.44
C GLY A 179 -13.55 2.20 -15.53
N GLU A 180 -13.95 2.52 -16.75
CA GLU A 180 -13.03 2.67 -17.88
C GLU A 180 -12.16 3.91 -17.73
N VAL A 181 -10.83 3.73 -17.80
CA VAL A 181 -9.83 4.78 -17.79
C VAL A 181 -8.97 4.67 -19.03
N VAL A 182 -8.75 5.78 -19.72
CA VAL A 182 -7.96 5.83 -20.95
C VAL A 182 -6.77 6.75 -20.75
N PHE A 183 -5.58 6.26 -21.10
CA PHE A 183 -4.33 7.01 -21.04
C PHE A 183 -3.74 7.10 -22.44
N ARG A 184 -3.12 8.25 -22.79
CA ARG A 184 -2.36 8.40 -24.02
C ARG A 184 -0.89 8.13 -23.75
N THR A 185 -0.26 7.32 -24.59
CA THR A 185 1.18 7.03 -24.44
C THR A 185 2.07 8.25 -24.69
N SER A 186 1.55 9.28 -25.41
CA SER A 186 2.22 10.57 -25.57
C SER A 186 2.47 11.31 -24.26
N ASP A 187 1.65 11.05 -23.26
CA ASP A 187 1.69 11.72 -21.95
C ASP A 187 2.55 10.95 -20.93
N LEU A 188 3.08 9.79 -21.33
CA LEU A 188 3.84 8.90 -20.49
C LEU A 188 5.34 9.01 -20.77
N ASP A 189 6.14 8.82 -19.74
CA ASP A 189 7.58 8.75 -19.83
C ASP A 189 8.07 7.30 -19.98
N ASP A 190 9.28 7.14 -20.52
CA ASP A 190 10.01 5.88 -20.57
C ASP A 190 10.59 5.60 -19.18
N LYS A 191 9.76 5.06 -18.30
CA LYS A 191 10.14 4.79 -16.90
C LYS A 191 11.35 3.88 -16.80
N VAL A 192 12.24 4.19 -15.85
CA VAL A 192 13.30 3.27 -15.45
C VAL A 192 12.64 2.03 -14.81
N LEU A 193 13.00 0.86 -15.33
CA LEU A 193 12.56 -0.43 -14.81
C LEU A 193 13.63 -1.09 -13.95
N PHE A 194 14.92 -0.88 -14.31
CA PHE A 194 16.05 -1.48 -13.63
C PHE A 194 17.13 -0.42 -13.46
N LYS A 195 17.64 -0.27 -12.25
CA LYS A 195 18.57 0.79 -11.85
C LYS A 195 20.01 0.39 -12.12
N SER A 196 20.93 1.35 -12.14
CA SER A 196 22.35 1.14 -12.33
C SER A 196 23.05 0.40 -11.19
N ASP A 197 22.43 0.35 -10.01
CA ASP A 197 22.88 -0.44 -8.87
C ASP A 197 22.52 -1.94 -8.96
N GLY A 198 21.90 -2.38 -10.07
CA GLY A 198 21.51 -3.76 -10.29
C GLY A 198 20.21 -4.16 -9.60
N THR A 199 19.38 -3.19 -9.17
CA THR A 199 18.10 -3.46 -8.52
C THR A 199 16.93 -2.98 -9.38
N PRO A 200 15.75 -3.63 -9.31
CA PRO A 200 14.57 -3.19 -10.05
C PRO A 200 13.99 -1.92 -9.44
N THR A 201 13.21 -1.20 -10.23
CA THR A 201 12.26 -0.23 -9.67
C THR A 201 10.97 -0.95 -9.26
N TYR A 202 10.16 -0.26 -8.44
CA TYR A 202 8.81 -0.69 -8.07
C TYR A 202 8.02 -1.24 -9.26
N HIS A 203 8.06 -0.56 -10.40
CA HIS A 203 7.24 -0.92 -11.56
C HIS A 203 7.53 -2.32 -12.09
N LEU A 204 8.79 -2.68 -12.26
CA LEU A 204 9.17 -4.02 -12.73
C LEU A 204 8.91 -5.07 -11.66
N ALA A 205 9.40 -4.83 -10.44
CA ALA A 205 9.28 -5.80 -9.35
C ALA A 205 7.81 -6.14 -9.04
N ASN A 206 6.93 -5.13 -8.99
CA ASN A 206 5.51 -5.32 -8.71
C ASN A 206 4.83 -6.22 -9.76
N ILE A 207 5.07 -5.97 -11.06
CA ILE A 207 4.45 -6.73 -12.15
C ILE A 207 4.96 -8.18 -12.19
N VAL A 208 6.26 -8.37 -12.05
CA VAL A 208 6.87 -9.70 -12.05
C VAL A 208 6.34 -10.53 -10.87
N ASP A 209 6.28 -9.93 -9.69
CA ASP A 209 5.79 -10.62 -8.50
C ASP A 209 4.29 -10.90 -8.56
N ASP A 210 3.49 -9.94 -9.02
CA ASP A 210 2.05 -10.15 -9.16
C ASP A 210 1.76 -11.30 -10.16
N HIS A 211 2.55 -11.42 -11.24
CA HIS A 211 2.44 -12.53 -12.16
C HIS A 211 2.90 -13.86 -11.53
N LEU A 212 4.11 -13.91 -10.98
CA LEU A 212 4.69 -15.14 -10.43
C LEU A 212 3.95 -15.63 -9.18
N MET A 213 3.35 -14.75 -8.38
CA MET A 213 2.52 -15.08 -7.22
C MET A 213 1.06 -15.32 -7.58
N GLU A 214 0.73 -15.33 -8.89
CA GLU A 214 -0.61 -15.58 -9.43
C GLU A 214 -1.68 -14.64 -8.86
N ILE A 215 -1.34 -13.36 -8.65
CA ILE A 215 -2.28 -12.36 -8.14
C ILE A 215 -3.43 -12.17 -9.14
N SER A 216 -4.65 -12.36 -8.66
CA SER A 216 -5.86 -12.24 -9.47
C SER A 216 -6.45 -10.83 -9.46
N HIS A 217 -6.32 -10.12 -8.32
CA HIS A 217 -6.83 -8.77 -8.14
C HIS A 217 -5.80 -7.90 -7.43
N VAL A 218 -5.56 -6.72 -7.98
CA VAL A 218 -4.70 -5.67 -7.43
C VAL A 218 -5.56 -4.59 -6.81
N ILE A 219 -5.77 -4.69 -5.49
CA ILE A 219 -6.53 -3.71 -4.69
C ILE A 219 -5.52 -2.81 -3.99
N ARG A 220 -5.50 -1.51 -4.35
CA ARG A 220 -4.51 -0.54 -3.82
C ARG A 220 -5.06 0.89 -3.82
N GLY A 221 -4.37 1.83 -3.18
CA GLY A 221 -4.77 3.23 -3.17
C GLY A 221 -4.72 3.91 -4.55
N GLU A 222 -5.58 4.89 -4.76
CA GLU A 222 -5.69 5.64 -6.04
C GLU A 222 -4.44 6.46 -6.39
N GLU A 223 -3.55 6.70 -5.43
CA GLU A 223 -2.24 7.32 -5.67
C GLU A 223 -1.39 6.54 -6.66
N TRP A 224 -1.69 5.25 -6.87
CA TRP A 224 -1.03 4.37 -7.83
C TRP A 224 -1.69 4.33 -9.20
N LEU A 225 -2.83 5.02 -9.38
CA LEU A 225 -3.53 5.06 -10.66
C LEU A 225 -2.66 5.61 -11.82
N PRO A 226 -1.79 6.63 -11.62
CA PRO A 226 -0.87 7.09 -12.68
C PRO A 226 0.14 6.03 -13.15
N SER A 227 0.43 5.01 -12.35
CA SER A 227 1.32 3.90 -12.73
C SER A 227 0.62 2.82 -13.55
N LEU A 228 -0.70 2.80 -13.55
CA LEU A 228 -1.52 1.74 -14.16
C LEU A 228 -1.25 1.54 -15.66
N PRO A 229 -1.13 2.60 -16.50
CA PRO A 229 -0.87 2.42 -17.93
C PRO A 229 0.47 1.72 -18.19
N LEU A 230 1.53 2.05 -17.45
CA LEU A 230 2.80 1.35 -17.55
C LEU A 230 2.66 -0.13 -17.17
N HIS A 231 1.92 -0.43 -16.08
CA HIS A 231 1.71 -1.79 -15.64
C HIS A 231 0.98 -2.63 -16.71
N ILE A 232 -0.07 -2.09 -17.31
CA ILE A 232 -0.79 -2.76 -18.42
C ILE A 232 0.12 -2.98 -19.62
N MET A 233 0.94 -2.01 -19.99
CA MET A 233 1.90 -2.17 -21.08
C MET A 233 2.97 -3.21 -20.77
N LEU A 234 3.41 -3.32 -19.51
CA LEU A 234 4.35 -4.36 -19.08
C LEU A 234 3.74 -5.77 -19.16
N TYR A 235 2.50 -5.96 -18.69
CA TYR A 235 1.80 -7.24 -18.86
C TYR A 235 1.69 -7.62 -20.35
N ALA A 236 1.33 -6.66 -21.21
CA ALA A 236 1.24 -6.89 -22.66
C ALA A 236 2.62 -7.20 -23.27
N ALA A 237 3.69 -6.53 -22.85
CA ALA A 237 5.05 -6.74 -23.34
C ALA A 237 5.59 -8.13 -22.98
N PHE A 238 5.18 -8.67 -21.84
CA PHE A 238 5.50 -10.03 -21.42
C PHE A 238 4.57 -11.09 -22.02
N GLY A 239 3.47 -10.68 -22.67
CA GLY A 239 2.43 -11.61 -23.13
C GLY A 239 1.62 -12.25 -22.01
N TRP A 240 1.51 -11.56 -20.85
CA TRP A 240 0.79 -12.03 -19.68
C TRP A 240 -0.61 -11.43 -19.60
N ASP A 241 -1.55 -12.22 -19.07
CA ASP A 241 -2.85 -11.70 -18.66
C ASP A 241 -2.68 -10.77 -17.45
N ALA A 242 -3.21 -9.57 -17.53
CA ALA A 242 -3.21 -8.65 -16.41
C ALA A 242 -4.25 -9.07 -15.34
N PRO A 243 -3.97 -8.87 -14.04
CA PRO A 243 -4.96 -9.03 -12.99
C PRO A 243 -6.08 -7.99 -13.12
N GLN A 244 -7.18 -8.18 -12.41
CA GLN A 244 -8.19 -7.14 -12.25
C GLN A 244 -7.69 -6.05 -11.31
N PHE A 245 -8.01 -4.78 -11.61
CA PHE A 245 -7.56 -3.64 -10.81
C PHE A 245 -8.71 -2.98 -10.06
N ALA A 246 -8.46 -2.56 -8.82
CA ALA A 246 -9.39 -1.79 -8.01
C ALA A 246 -8.61 -0.70 -7.25
N HIS A 247 -8.76 0.57 -7.66
CA HIS A 247 -8.10 1.70 -7.04
C HIS A 247 -9.00 2.39 -6.02
N LEU A 248 -8.66 2.18 -4.74
CA LEU A 248 -9.40 2.70 -3.58
C LEU A 248 -9.28 4.23 -3.47
N PRO A 249 -10.37 4.94 -3.13
CA PRO A 249 -10.32 6.38 -2.91
C PRO A 249 -9.46 6.75 -1.70
N LEU A 250 -8.97 7.98 -1.64
CA LEU A 250 -8.20 8.49 -0.49
C LEU A 250 -9.04 8.57 0.77
N ILE A 251 -8.41 8.39 1.93
CA ILE A 251 -8.93 8.90 3.19
C ILE A 251 -8.53 10.36 3.27
N LEU A 252 -9.54 11.23 3.33
CA LEU A 252 -9.37 12.67 3.40
C LEU A 252 -9.28 13.13 4.87
N LYS A 253 -8.56 14.21 5.10
CA LYS A 253 -8.49 14.83 6.42
C LYS A 253 -9.85 15.38 6.87
N PRO A 254 -10.08 15.53 8.20
CA PRO A 254 -11.37 15.97 8.75
C PRO A 254 -11.85 17.31 8.21
N SER A 255 -10.92 18.26 7.98
CA SER A 255 -11.19 19.60 7.48
C SER A 255 -10.33 19.95 6.28
N GLY A 256 -10.85 20.81 5.38
CA GLY A 256 -10.14 21.26 4.18
C GLY A 256 -10.07 20.19 3.08
N LYS A 257 -9.05 20.27 2.23
CA LYS A 257 -8.82 19.38 1.07
C LYS A 257 -7.52 18.58 1.28
N GLY A 258 -7.47 17.37 0.75
CA GLY A 258 -6.28 16.54 0.67
C GLY A 258 -6.32 15.27 1.52
N LYS A 259 -5.32 14.42 1.32
CA LYS A 259 -5.13 13.14 2.00
C LYS A 259 -4.82 13.36 3.47
N LEU A 260 -5.38 12.51 4.33
CA LEU A 260 -5.04 12.47 5.76
C LEU A 260 -3.56 12.12 5.95
N SER A 261 -2.88 12.88 6.80
CA SER A 261 -1.46 12.73 7.11
C SER A 261 -1.18 12.68 8.61
N LYS A 262 0.04 12.26 9.00
CA LYS A 262 0.51 12.31 10.39
C LYS A 262 0.31 13.71 11.00
N ARG A 263 0.70 14.76 10.27
CA ARG A 263 0.59 16.16 10.74
C ARG A 263 -0.84 16.54 11.09
N ASP A 264 -1.83 16.05 10.32
CA ASP A 264 -3.25 16.32 10.61
C ASP A 264 -3.67 15.66 11.92
N GLY A 265 -3.24 14.41 12.18
CA GLY A 265 -3.48 13.70 13.43
C GLY A 265 -2.84 14.42 14.64
N ASP A 266 -1.58 14.80 14.52
CA ASP A 266 -0.84 15.52 15.58
C ASP A 266 -1.51 16.86 15.92
N GLN A 267 -2.00 17.61 14.91
CA GLN A 267 -2.67 18.88 15.11
C GLN A 267 -4.07 18.76 15.74
N LEU A 268 -4.79 17.69 15.41
CA LEU A 268 -6.17 17.49 15.85
C LEU A 268 -6.29 16.50 17.03
N GLY A 269 -5.18 15.97 17.51
CA GLY A 269 -5.11 15.15 18.72
C GLY A 269 -5.67 13.72 18.57
N PHE A 270 -5.56 13.12 17.39
CA PHE A 270 -5.95 11.73 17.18
C PHE A 270 -4.86 10.91 16.46
N PRO A 271 -4.73 9.60 16.75
CA PRO A 271 -3.72 8.76 16.09
C PRO A 271 -4.05 8.52 14.63
N VAL A 272 -3.00 8.36 13.81
CA VAL A 272 -3.12 7.94 12.41
C VAL A 272 -2.40 6.61 12.15
N PHE A 273 -1.89 5.99 13.19
CA PHE A 273 -1.18 4.71 13.16
C PHE A 273 -1.91 3.68 14.02
N PRO A 274 -1.97 2.39 13.62
CA PRO A 274 -2.59 1.34 14.43
C PRO A 274 -1.96 1.18 15.81
N LEU A 275 -0.63 1.23 15.87
CA LEU A 275 0.17 1.02 17.08
C LEU A 275 1.10 2.21 17.32
N LYS A 276 1.57 2.38 18.55
CA LYS A 276 2.63 3.33 18.88
C LYS A 276 3.88 3.05 18.03
N TRP A 277 4.48 4.12 17.52
CA TRP A 277 5.74 4.06 16.80
C TRP A 277 6.79 4.95 17.44
N THR A 278 8.01 4.43 17.57
CA THR A 278 9.19 5.25 17.92
C THR A 278 10.11 5.26 16.72
N SER A 279 10.38 6.44 16.15
CA SER A 279 11.28 6.56 15.01
C SER A 279 12.73 6.27 15.42
N PRO A 280 13.63 5.99 14.46
CA PRO A 280 15.07 5.85 14.75
C PRO A 280 15.68 7.05 15.48
N GLU A 281 15.12 8.25 15.25
CA GLU A 281 15.55 9.50 15.89
C GLU A 281 14.92 9.70 17.29
N GLY A 282 14.08 8.76 17.76
CA GLY A 282 13.43 8.79 19.06
C GLY A 282 12.10 9.57 19.10
N GLU A 283 11.57 10.01 17.95
CA GLU A 283 10.25 10.64 17.90
C GLU A 283 9.15 9.62 18.15
N ILE A 284 8.26 9.92 19.10
CA ILE A 284 7.15 9.03 19.47
C ILE A 284 5.87 9.51 18.78
N SER A 285 5.19 8.58 18.07
CA SER A 285 3.85 8.78 17.53
C SER A 285 2.88 7.83 18.24
N SER A 286 1.74 8.35 18.69
CA SER A 286 0.70 7.54 19.33
C SER A 286 0.03 6.61 18.33
N GLY A 287 -0.41 5.44 18.82
CA GLY A 287 -1.22 4.47 18.07
C GLY A 287 -2.64 4.35 18.60
N TYR A 288 -3.53 3.83 17.77
CA TYR A 288 -4.93 3.57 18.16
C TYR A 288 -5.00 2.60 19.35
N ARG A 289 -4.16 1.55 19.36
CA ARG A 289 -4.09 0.60 20.48
C ARG A 289 -3.76 1.28 21.80
N GLU A 290 -2.71 2.10 21.80
CA GLU A 290 -2.24 2.82 23.02
C GLU A 290 -3.18 3.96 23.41
N ALA A 291 -3.95 4.49 22.46
CA ALA A 291 -5.04 5.42 22.74
C ALA A 291 -6.32 4.73 23.24
N GLY A 292 -6.30 3.40 23.45
CA GLY A 292 -7.39 2.63 24.06
C GLY A 292 -8.49 2.20 23.09
N TYR A 293 -8.27 2.29 21.77
CA TYR A 293 -9.22 1.79 20.79
C TYR A 293 -9.17 0.26 20.67
N PHE A 294 -10.33 -0.34 20.54
CA PHE A 294 -10.46 -1.75 20.16
C PHE A 294 -10.17 -1.93 18.67
N PRO A 295 -9.49 -3.03 18.29
CA PRO A 295 -9.22 -3.29 16.87
C PRO A 295 -10.51 -3.39 16.04
N GLU A 296 -11.58 -3.96 16.60
CA GLU A 296 -12.89 -4.07 15.94
C GLU A 296 -13.49 -2.69 15.64
N ALA A 297 -13.34 -1.74 16.55
CA ALA A 297 -13.81 -0.36 16.35
C ALA A 297 -13.03 0.34 15.24
N LEU A 298 -11.69 0.16 15.21
CA LEU A 298 -10.84 0.70 14.15
C LEU A 298 -11.17 0.07 12.80
N LEU A 299 -11.33 -1.24 12.71
CA LEU A 299 -11.71 -1.89 11.45
C LEU A 299 -13.08 -1.43 10.96
N ASN A 300 -14.04 -1.26 11.89
CA ASN A 300 -15.40 -0.85 11.53
C ASN A 300 -15.43 0.57 10.93
N ILE A 301 -14.71 1.54 11.51
CA ILE A 301 -14.64 2.86 10.88
C ILE A 301 -13.88 2.81 9.55
N LEU A 302 -12.79 2.04 9.47
CA LEU A 302 -11.99 1.96 8.24
C LEU A 302 -12.76 1.33 7.08
N VAL A 303 -13.60 0.31 7.32
CA VAL A 303 -14.39 -0.30 6.24
C VAL A 303 -15.40 0.68 5.68
N LEU A 304 -16.03 1.51 6.51
CA LEU A 304 -17.01 2.52 6.08
C LEU A 304 -16.36 3.75 5.40
N LEU A 305 -15.03 3.89 5.47
CA LEU A 305 -14.32 4.93 4.73
C LEU A 305 -14.13 4.50 3.26
N GLY A 306 -15.19 4.58 2.51
CA GLY A 306 -15.21 4.31 1.07
C GLY A 306 -16.05 3.11 0.65
N TRP A 307 -16.51 2.27 1.57
CA TRP A 307 -17.46 1.18 1.28
C TRP A 307 -18.73 1.35 2.12
N ASN A 308 -19.88 0.90 1.58
CA ASN A 308 -21.16 0.92 2.26
C ASN A 308 -21.87 -0.43 2.07
N PRO A 309 -22.41 -1.06 3.13
CA PRO A 309 -23.11 -2.34 3.03
C PRO A 309 -24.40 -2.28 2.20
N GLY A 310 -24.98 -1.10 2.02
CA GLY A 310 -26.21 -0.88 1.25
C GLY A 310 -27.46 -0.72 2.12
N ASP A 311 -27.29 -0.62 3.43
CA ASP A 311 -28.32 -0.32 4.42
C ASP A 311 -27.77 0.63 5.50
N ASP A 312 -28.55 0.89 6.56
CA ASP A 312 -28.20 1.81 7.64
C ASP A 312 -27.40 1.14 8.79
N GLN A 313 -27.00 -0.13 8.62
CA GLN A 313 -26.22 -0.83 9.65
C GLN A 313 -24.77 -0.34 9.62
N GLU A 314 -24.33 0.35 10.66
CA GLU A 314 -22.96 0.84 10.79
C GLU A 314 -22.08 -0.08 11.65
N LEU A 315 -22.63 -0.77 12.65
CA LEU A 315 -21.88 -1.68 13.53
C LEU A 315 -21.86 -3.08 12.96
N LEU A 316 -20.70 -3.45 12.42
CA LEU A 316 -20.46 -4.73 11.72
C LEU A 316 -19.34 -5.52 12.40
N SER A 317 -19.60 -6.76 12.75
CA SER A 317 -18.54 -7.70 13.11
C SER A 317 -17.64 -7.98 11.88
N LEU A 318 -16.44 -8.51 12.11
CA LEU A 318 -15.53 -8.87 11.02
C LEU A 318 -16.16 -9.89 10.07
N ASP A 319 -16.91 -10.87 10.60
CA ASP A 319 -17.61 -11.88 9.79
C ASP A 319 -18.73 -11.26 8.94
N GLU A 320 -19.48 -10.30 9.49
CA GLU A 320 -20.47 -9.54 8.71
C GLU A 320 -19.81 -8.69 7.62
N MET A 321 -18.67 -8.06 7.93
CA MET A 321 -17.89 -7.34 6.92
C MET A 321 -17.47 -8.30 5.80
N ILE A 322 -16.90 -9.47 6.11
CA ILE A 322 -16.49 -10.48 5.13
C ILE A 322 -17.67 -10.91 4.25
N ALA A 323 -18.80 -11.24 4.87
CA ALA A 323 -19.97 -11.75 4.14
C ALA A 323 -20.55 -10.71 3.17
N ARG A 324 -20.52 -9.42 3.53
CA ARG A 324 -21.20 -8.32 2.81
C ARG A 324 -20.27 -7.53 1.90
N PHE A 325 -18.94 -7.61 2.10
CA PHE A 325 -17.96 -6.80 1.36
C PHE A 325 -18.05 -7.05 -0.14
N ASP A 326 -18.02 -5.96 -0.92
CA ASP A 326 -18.02 -6.02 -2.38
C ASP A 326 -17.22 -4.83 -2.93
N LEU A 327 -16.27 -5.09 -3.84
CA LEU A 327 -15.48 -4.04 -4.48
C LEU A 327 -16.32 -3.10 -5.33
N GLU A 328 -17.40 -3.60 -5.95
CA GLU A 328 -18.31 -2.78 -6.76
C GLU A 328 -19.11 -1.77 -5.92
N LYS A 329 -19.23 -2.02 -4.59
CA LYS A 329 -19.87 -1.10 -3.65
C LYS A 329 -18.91 -0.07 -3.05
N VAL A 330 -17.64 -0.08 -3.46
CA VAL A 330 -16.66 0.93 -3.05
C VAL A 330 -16.90 2.21 -3.84
N GLY A 331 -17.09 3.32 -3.14
CA GLY A 331 -17.31 4.63 -3.75
C GLY A 331 -16.07 5.15 -4.48
N LYS A 332 -16.28 6.00 -5.51
CA LYS A 332 -15.18 6.61 -6.28
C LYS A 332 -14.54 7.80 -5.56
N SER A 333 -15.27 8.47 -4.69
CA SER A 333 -14.83 9.70 -4.01
C SER A 333 -14.13 9.39 -2.70
N GLY A 334 -13.13 10.21 -2.34
CA GLY A 334 -12.48 10.14 -1.04
C GLY A 334 -13.45 10.38 0.10
N SER A 335 -13.28 9.63 1.20
CA SER A 335 -14.10 9.73 2.40
C SER A 335 -13.36 10.49 3.50
N ARG A 336 -14.05 11.44 4.15
CA ARG A 336 -13.47 12.18 5.27
C ARG A 336 -13.40 11.33 6.51
N PHE A 337 -12.23 11.34 7.14
CA PHE A 337 -12.09 10.77 8.47
C PHE A 337 -12.77 11.66 9.51
N ASP A 338 -13.54 11.05 10.40
CA ASP A 338 -14.20 11.72 11.50
C ASP A 338 -13.71 11.13 12.84
N PRO A 339 -12.90 11.86 13.62
CA PRO A 339 -12.38 11.38 14.90
C PRO A 339 -13.49 11.14 15.95
N GLU A 340 -14.55 11.97 15.96
CA GLU A 340 -15.66 11.79 16.89
C GLU A 340 -16.45 10.51 16.58
N LYS A 341 -16.64 10.23 15.28
CA LYS A 341 -17.26 8.98 14.86
C LYS A 341 -16.38 7.76 15.21
N ALA A 342 -15.05 7.89 15.13
CA ALA A 342 -14.15 6.84 15.59
C ALA A 342 -14.30 6.57 17.10
N ARG A 343 -14.39 7.62 17.91
CA ARG A 343 -14.66 7.53 19.34
C ARG A 343 -16.00 6.89 19.64
N TRP A 344 -17.03 7.27 18.88
CA TRP A 344 -18.35 6.67 19.00
C TRP A 344 -18.32 5.17 18.69
N PHE A 345 -17.64 4.72 17.64
CA PHE A 345 -17.46 3.29 17.36
C PHE A 345 -16.81 2.59 18.54
N ASN A 346 -15.74 3.16 19.11
CA ASN A 346 -15.07 2.54 20.24
C ASN A 346 -16.01 2.36 21.44
N HIS A 347 -16.80 3.40 21.76
CA HIS A 347 -17.83 3.33 22.78
C HIS A 347 -18.85 2.21 22.50
N GLN A 348 -19.33 2.06 21.25
CA GLN A 348 -20.29 1.01 20.89
C GLN A 348 -19.73 -0.40 21.08
N TYR A 349 -18.43 -0.61 20.82
CA TYR A 349 -17.76 -1.88 21.09
C TYR A 349 -17.47 -2.10 22.58
N LEU A 350 -17.19 -1.03 23.32
CA LEU A 350 -16.97 -1.08 24.76
C LEU A 350 -18.24 -1.53 25.50
N ILE A 351 -19.38 -0.94 25.20
CA ILE A 351 -20.63 -1.28 25.88
C ILE A 351 -21.14 -2.70 25.57
N LYS A 352 -20.73 -3.29 24.44
CA LYS A 352 -21.03 -4.68 24.08
C LYS A 352 -20.23 -5.69 24.89
N LYS A 353 -19.08 -5.29 25.48
CA LYS A 353 -18.29 -6.18 26.31
C LYS A 353 -18.97 -6.43 27.64
N SER A 354 -18.83 -7.65 28.17
CA SER A 354 -19.29 -7.99 29.49
C SER A 354 -18.50 -7.20 30.56
N ASP A 355 -19.10 -7.02 31.71
CA ASP A 355 -18.49 -6.29 32.84
C ASP A 355 -17.17 -6.98 33.29
N TYR A 356 -17.09 -8.30 33.19
CA TYR A 356 -15.88 -9.05 33.48
C TYR A 356 -14.78 -8.87 32.44
N GLU A 357 -15.10 -8.84 31.16
CA GLU A 357 -14.12 -8.52 30.12
C GLU A 357 -13.55 -7.10 30.30
N LEU A 358 -14.41 -6.14 30.64
CA LEU A 358 -13.96 -4.79 30.94
C LEU A 358 -13.08 -4.73 32.19
N ALA A 359 -13.44 -5.49 33.24
CA ALA A 359 -12.61 -5.60 34.43
C ALA A 359 -11.22 -6.17 34.11
N ASP A 360 -11.15 -7.24 33.31
CA ASP A 360 -9.87 -7.86 32.91
C ASP A 360 -8.99 -6.91 32.11
N LEU A 361 -9.60 -6.05 31.26
CA LEU A 361 -8.88 -5.01 30.51
C LEU A 361 -8.43 -3.85 31.40
N PHE A 362 -9.15 -3.54 32.48
CA PHE A 362 -8.86 -2.41 33.36
C PHE A 362 -7.92 -2.78 34.53
N MET A 363 -7.91 -4.04 34.96
CA MET A 363 -7.05 -4.50 36.06
C MET A 363 -5.56 -4.16 35.90
N PRO A 364 -4.93 -4.30 34.70
CA PRO A 364 -3.53 -3.89 34.52
C PRO A 364 -3.27 -2.42 34.84
N GLU A 365 -4.18 -1.52 34.49
CA GLU A 365 -4.07 -0.09 34.80
C GLU A 365 -4.14 0.17 36.32
N LEU A 366 -5.02 -0.55 37.02
CA LEU A 366 -5.12 -0.44 38.47
C LEU A 366 -3.86 -0.97 39.17
N HIS A 367 -3.31 -2.08 38.70
CA HIS A 367 -2.06 -2.62 39.22
C HIS A 367 -0.86 -1.69 39.02
N LEU A 368 -0.78 -1.00 37.86
CA LEU A 368 0.26 0.01 37.61
C LEU A 368 0.18 1.19 38.58
N LYS A 369 -1.02 1.50 39.10
CA LYS A 369 -1.25 2.51 40.13
C LYS A 369 -1.10 1.96 41.56
N GLY A 370 -0.63 0.71 41.73
CA GLY A 370 -0.45 0.06 43.03
C GLY A 370 -1.75 -0.40 43.70
N LEU A 371 -2.86 -0.43 42.97
CA LEU A 371 -4.16 -0.88 43.46
C LEU A 371 -4.36 -2.37 43.11
N ASN A 372 -4.81 -3.16 44.05
CA ASN A 372 -5.11 -4.60 43.87
C ASN A 372 -6.55 -4.92 44.31
N PRO A 373 -7.57 -4.39 43.65
CA PRO A 373 -8.96 -4.64 44.01
C PRO A 373 -9.39 -6.04 43.59
N ASP A 374 -10.49 -6.53 44.24
CA ASP A 374 -11.17 -7.74 43.82
C ASP A 374 -11.76 -7.60 42.43
N ARG A 375 -11.62 -8.63 41.57
CA ARG A 375 -12.11 -8.63 40.19
C ARG A 375 -13.63 -8.43 40.09
N ASN A 376 -14.41 -9.04 41.03
CA ASN A 376 -15.87 -8.89 41.01
C ASN A 376 -16.28 -7.46 41.39
N PHE A 377 -15.51 -6.81 42.27
CA PHE A 377 -15.73 -5.40 42.59
C PHE A 377 -15.47 -4.53 41.38
N VAL A 378 -14.37 -4.73 40.67
CA VAL A 378 -14.04 -3.98 39.46
C VAL A 378 -15.09 -4.21 38.36
N ALA A 379 -15.54 -5.47 38.15
CA ALA A 379 -16.57 -5.79 37.18
C ALA A 379 -17.89 -5.03 37.45
N ARG A 380 -18.32 -4.96 38.73
CA ARG A 380 -19.51 -4.18 39.11
C ARG A 380 -19.34 -2.68 38.80
N ILE A 381 -18.17 -2.11 39.07
CA ILE A 381 -17.89 -0.71 38.74
C ILE A 381 -17.94 -0.51 37.23
N CYS A 382 -17.26 -1.35 36.45
CA CYS A 382 -17.31 -1.28 34.98
C CYS A 382 -18.76 -1.33 34.46
N GLY A 383 -19.59 -2.22 34.96
CA GLY A 383 -20.99 -2.30 34.59
C GLY A 383 -21.82 -1.03 34.88
N MET A 384 -21.46 -0.30 35.95
CA MET A 384 -22.15 0.96 36.32
C MET A 384 -21.72 2.17 35.45
N VAL A 385 -20.47 2.14 34.91
CA VAL A 385 -19.90 3.33 34.23
C VAL A 385 -19.77 3.17 32.72
N LYS A 386 -19.77 1.93 32.17
CA LYS A 386 -19.46 1.66 30.76
C LYS A 386 -20.29 2.45 29.75
N GLU A 387 -21.51 2.85 30.07
CA GLU A 387 -22.33 3.67 29.15
C GLU A 387 -21.91 5.14 29.10
N ARG A 388 -21.01 5.57 30.00
CA ARG A 388 -20.59 6.98 30.15
C ARG A 388 -19.16 7.23 29.68
N VAL A 389 -18.42 6.17 29.36
CA VAL A 389 -17.00 6.21 28.97
C VAL A 389 -16.83 5.74 27.54
N SER A 390 -15.80 6.21 26.88
CA SER A 390 -15.47 5.78 25.51
C SER A 390 -14.26 4.85 25.44
N PHE A 391 -13.45 4.84 26.48
CA PHE A 391 -12.24 4.03 26.60
C PHE A 391 -12.19 3.33 27.97
N VAL A 392 -11.43 2.23 28.03
CA VAL A 392 -11.29 1.46 29.28
C VAL A 392 -10.61 2.28 30.39
N HIS A 393 -9.76 3.23 30.02
CA HIS A 393 -9.02 4.08 30.97
C HIS A 393 -9.75 5.36 31.38
N ASP A 394 -10.92 5.68 30.80
CA ASP A 394 -11.77 6.85 31.21
C ASP A 394 -12.37 6.60 32.60
#